data_aac7322dfaa732d793f3fe457709c6d2
#
_entry.id   aac7322dfaa732d793f3fe457709c6d2
#
_cell.length_a   1.000
_cell.length_b   1.000
_cell.length_c   1.000
_cell.angle_alpha   90.00
_cell.angle_beta   90.00
_cell.angle_gamma   90.00
#
_symmetry.space_group_name_H-M   'P 1'
#
loop_
_entity.id
_entity.type
_entity.pdbx_description
1 polymer ?
#
loop_
_entity_poly.entity_id
_entity_poly.type
_entity_poly.pdbx_seq_one_letter_code
_entity_poly.pdbx_strand_id
1 'polypeptide(L)'
;MRALSVTNVLILINVIAYVWEISTGINFNDTRSLYDHGALYGLAVTQRGEWWRIVTGGFLHGGFAHIALNMFALYQLGRFVESFLGPWRMLAIYAVALVGGGLAVTYFAPTDMTVGASGAIFGLFGAMLGVGLRMGKRGRSLIAQTLPTLLINLVLTLAIPFISKAGHLGGLASGFVAGLVLYAMRAQSHEPVVVDAATGEIAEAEYLAPENDRHGATLQRP
;
A
#
# COMPACT_ATOMS: atom_id res chain seq x y z
N MET A 1 8.87 -4.09 25.34
CA MET A 1 7.67 -4.57 24.58
C MET A 1 7.94 -4.33 23.11
N ARG A 2 7.85 -5.34 22.24
CA ARG A 2 7.90 -5.10 20.78
C ARG A 2 6.64 -4.33 20.41
N ALA A 3 6.78 -3.18 19.77
CA ALA A 3 5.64 -2.41 19.26
C ALA A 3 4.79 -3.32 18.35
N LEU A 4 3.47 -3.22 18.46
CA LEU A 4 2.55 -3.94 17.60
C LEU A 4 2.82 -3.54 16.13
N SER A 5 3.03 -4.52 15.27
CA SER A 5 3.18 -4.30 13.83
C SER A 5 1.90 -3.71 13.25
N VAL A 6 2.01 -2.67 12.44
CA VAL A 6 0.88 -2.06 11.72
C VAL A 6 0.16 -3.10 10.85
N THR A 7 0.91 -3.97 10.19
CA THR A 7 0.33 -5.10 9.43
C THR A 7 -0.57 -5.96 10.29
N ASN A 8 -0.13 -6.34 11.50
CA ASN A 8 -0.93 -7.17 12.39
C ASN A 8 -2.17 -6.42 12.91
N VAL A 9 -2.06 -5.11 13.15
CA VAL A 9 -3.21 -4.28 13.54
C VAL A 9 -4.23 -4.22 12.40
N LEU A 10 -3.80 -4.02 11.15
CA LEU A 10 -4.70 -4.02 9.99
C LEU A 10 -5.37 -5.39 9.80
N ILE A 11 -4.64 -6.49 9.96
CA ILE A 11 -5.21 -7.84 9.92
C ILE A 11 -6.28 -7.99 11.02
N LEU A 12 -5.97 -7.58 12.25
CA LEU A 12 -6.92 -7.67 13.37
C LEU A 12 -8.19 -6.87 13.09
N ILE A 13 -8.08 -5.65 12.56
CA ILE A 13 -9.24 -4.81 12.21
C ILE A 13 -10.11 -5.52 11.15
N ASN A 14 -9.51 -6.09 10.10
CA ASN A 14 -10.24 -6.84 9.08
C ASN A 14 -10.93 -8.08 9.65
N VAL A 15 -10.26 -8.82 10.55
CA VAL A 15 -10.85 -9.99 11.22
C VAL A 15 -12.01 -9.58 12.12
N ILE A 16 -11.88 -8.49 12.89
CA ILE A 16 -12.97 -7.96 13.73
C ILE A 16 -14.16 -7.54 12.85
N ALA A 17 -13.92 -6.84 11.74
CA ALA A 17 -14.96 -6.46 10.79
C ALA A 17 -15.69 -7.72 10.25
N TYR A 18 -14.94 -8.75 9.86
CA TYR A 18 -15.53 -9.99 9.35
C TYR A 18 -16.34 -10.76 10.41
N VAL A 19 -15.87 -10.79 11.65
CA VAL A 19 -16.67 -11.38 12.77
C VAL A 19 -17.97 -10.59 12.98
N TRP A 20 -17.91 -9.26 12.90
CA TRP A 20 -19.11 -8.41 12.93
C TRP A 20 -20.07 -8.73 11.76
N GLU A 21 -19.56 -8.85 10.51
CA GLU A 21 -20.36 -9.25 9.35
C GLU A 21 -21.14 -10.55 9.62
N ILE A 22 -20.45 -11.59 10.10
CA ILE A 22 -21.08 -12.88 10.41
C ILE A 22 -22.11 -12.71 11.53
N SER A 23 -21.80 -11.94 12.56
CA SER A 23 -22.68 -11.75 13.73
C SER A 23 -23.98 -11.01 13.39
N THR A 24 -23.95 -10.16 12.37
CA THR A 24 -25.12 -9.42 11.85
C THR A 24 -25.93 -10.19 10.83
N GLY A 25 -25.48 -11.39 10.45
CA GLY A 25 -26.20 -12.25 9.51
C GLY A 25 -26.10 -11.81 8.06
N ILE A 26 -24.99 -11.18 7.67
CA ILE A 26 -24.74 -10.77 6.28
C ILE A 26 -24.89 -11.94 5.32
N ASN A 27 -25.61 -11.71 4.22
CA ASN A 27 -25.67 -12.67 3.12
C ASN A 27 -24.67 -12.25 2.04
N PHE A 28 -23.55 -12.94 1.95
CA PHE A 28 -22.47 -12.64 0.99
C PHE A 28 -22.86 -12.84 -0.49
N ASN A 29 -23.95 -13.56 -0.76
CA ASN A 29 -24.48 -13.77 -2.11
C ASN A 29 -25.59 -12.77 -2.49
N ASP A 30 -25.96 -11.88 -1.58
CA ASP A 30 -26.98 -10.86 -1.81
C ASP A 30 -26.34 -9.46 -1.84
N THR A 31 -26.37 -8.82 -3.00
CA THR A 31 -25.85 -7.48 -3.20
C THR A 31 -26.53 -6.43 -2.33
N ARG A 32 -27.82 -6.61 -2.02
CA ARG A 32 -28.56 -5.73 -1.11
C ARG A 32 -28.03 -5.84 0.31
N SER A 33 -27.79 -7.06 0.78
CA SER A 33 -27.18 -7.29 2.09
C SER A 33 -25.80 -6.67 2.19
N LEU A 34 -24.94 -6.85 1.18
CA LEU A 34 -23.63 -6.21 1.12
C LEU A 34 -23.72 -4.68 1.16
N TYR A 35 -24.66 -4.11 0.38
CA TYR A 35 -24.89 -2.67 0.37
C TYR A 35 -25.28 -2.13 1.74
N ASP A 36 -26.24 -2.76 2.40
CA ASP A 36 -26.76 -2.34 3.70
C ASP A 36 -25.70 -2.43 4.81
N HIS A 37 -24.68 -3.31 4.65
CA HIS A 37 -23.54 -3.43 5.53
C HIS A 37 -22.37 -2.49 5.18
N GLY A 38 -22.46 -1.70 4.12
CA GLY A 38 -21.46 -0.67 3.81
C GLY A 38 -20.46 -1.01 2.71
N ALA A 39 -20.80 -1.97 1.83
CA ALA A 39 -20.01 -2.23 0.63
C ALA A 39 -19.90 -0.97 -0.25
N LEU A 40 -18.78 -0.84 -0.95
CA LEU A 40 -18.57 0.25 -1.88
C LEU A 40 -19.45 0.07 -3.11
N TYR A 41 -20.25 1.09 -3.40
CA TYR A 41 -21.07 1.23 -4.59
C TYR A 41 -20.92 2.64 -5.14
N GLY A 42 -20.33 2.79 -6.31
CA GLY A 42 -19.91 4.08 -6.83
C GLY A 42 -21.04 5.09 -7.00
N LEU A 43 -22.24 4.64 -7.40
CA LEU A 43 -23.42 5.53 -7.53
C LEU A 43 -23.88 6.04 -6.16
N ALA A 44 -23.76 5.28 -5.08
CA ALA A 44 -24.08 5.78 -3.74
C ALA A 44 -23.08 6.86 -3.29
N VAL A 45 -21.80 6.72 -3.65
CA VAL A 45 -20.78 7.73 -3.37
C VAL A 45 -21.09 9.02 -4.11
N THR A 46 -21.33 8.97 -5.42
CA THR A 46 -21.48 10.18 -6.26
C THR A 46 -22.84 10.84 -6.16
N GLN A 47 -23.92 10.06 -6.03
CA GLN A 47 -25.30 10.58 -6.06
C GLN A 47 -25.88 10.82 -4.67
N ARG A 48 -25.40 10.11 -3.63
CA ARG A 48 -25.91 10.19 -2.25
C ARG A 48 -24.90 10.77 -1.27
N GLY A 49 -23.66 11.03 -1.71
CA GLY A 49 -22.59 11.54 -0.85
C GLY A 49 -22.06 10.52 0.17
N GLU A 50 -22.25 9.21 -0.07
CA GLU A 50 -21.85 8.15 0.86
C GLU A 50 -20.36 7.80 0.74
N TRP A 51 -19.47 8.82 0.85
CA TRP A 51 -18.01 8.71 0.69
C TRP A 51 -17.34 7.75 1.67
N TRP A 52 -17.95 7.56 2.82
CA TRP A 52 -17.49 6.63 3.85
C TRP A 52 -17.40 5.17 3.34
N ARG A 53 -18.17 4.81 2.29
CA ARG A 53 -18.12 3.49 1.66
C ARG A 53 -16.79 3.15 1.02
N ILE A 54 -16.00 4.15 0.64
CA ILE A 54 -14.64 3.94 0.15
C ILE A 54 -13.78 3.28 1.23
N VAL A 55 -14.01 3.65 2.48
CA VAL A 55 -13.27 3.08 3.61
C VAL A 55 -13.90 1.77 4.06
N THR A 56 -15.19 1.75 4.35
CA THR A 56 -15.85 0.55 4.90
C THR A 56 -15.81 -0.62 3.94
N GLY A 57 -16.02 -0.40 2.64
CA GLY A 57 -15.93 -1.44 1.62
C GLY A 57 -14.56 -2.14 1.60
N GLY A 58 -13.49 -1.42 1.96
CA GLY A 58 -12.15 -1.98 2.04
C GLY A 58 -11.86 -2.86 3.27
N PHE A 59 -12.79 -2.93 4.22
CA PHE A 59 -12.69 -3.81 5.38
C PHE A 59 -13.73 -4.93 5.40
N LEU A 60 -14.77 -4.83 4.57
CA LEU A 60 -15.76 -5.90 4.38
C LEU A 60 -15.21 -7.01 3.48
N HIS A 61 -15.74 -8.23 3.61
CA HIS A 61 -15.28 -9.36 2.81
C HIS A 61 -16.45 -10.22 2.32
N GLY A 62 -16.36 -10.70 1.07
CA GLY A 62 -17.38 -11.53 0.42
C GLY A 62 -17.28 -13.03 0.81
N GLY A 63 -16.99 -13.34 2.08
CA GLY A 63 -16.94 -14.71 2.61
C GLY A 63 -15.56 -15.15 3.06
N PHE A 64 -15.50 -16.34 3.69
CA PHE A 64 -14.31 -16.84 4.39
C PHE A 64 -13.07 -16.97 3.49
N ALA A 65 -13.22 -17.54 2.29
CA ALA A 65 -12.07 -17.70 1.39
C ALA A 65 -11.50 -16.33 0.99
N HIS A 66 -12.35 -15.31 0.80
CA HIS A 66 -11.95 -13.98 0.43
C HIS A 66 -11.11 -13.32 1.54
N ILE A 67 -11.59 -13.32 2.80
CA ILE A 67 -10.81 -12.75 3.89
C ILE A 67 -9.53 -13.55 4.13
N ALA A 68 -9.56 -14.87 4.08
CA ALA A 68 -8.38 -15.70 4.31
C ALA A 68 -7.25 -15.38 3.32
N LEU A 69 -7.57 -15.26 2.02
CA LEU A 69 -6.61 -14.90 0.98
C LEU A 69 -6.10 -13.46 1.15
N ASN A 70 -6.98 -12.50 1.48
CA ASN A 70 -6.56 -11.13 1.74
C ASN A 70 -5.64 -11.03 2.95
N MET A 71 -5.97 -11.68 4.06
CA MET A 71 -5.13 -11.64 5.27
C MET A 71 -3.80 -12.34 5.08
N PHE A 72 -3.77 -13.45 4.32
CA PHE A 72 -2.52 -14.09 3.95
C PHE A 72 -1.63 -13.17 3.10
N ALA A 73 -2.19 -12.55 2.07
CA ALA A 73 -1.47 -11.60 1.21
C ALA A 73 -1.00 -10.37 2.00
N LEU A 74 -1.87 -9.80 2.85
CA LEU A 74 -1.54 -8.67 3.71
C LEU A 74 -0.44 -9.03 4.71
N TYR A 75 -0.48 -10.23 5.31
CA TYR A 75 0.58 -10.69 6.21
C TYR A 75 1.93 -10.75 5.49
N GLN A 76 2.00 -11.39 4.33
CA GLN A 76 3.25 -11.56 3.58
C GLN A 76 3.78 -10.22 3.07
N LEU A 77 2.97 -9.50 2.30
CA LEU A 77 3.40 -8.27 1.63
C LEU A 77 3.47 -7.08 2.61
N GLY A 78 2.49 -6.96 3.50
CA GLY A 78 2.45 -5.90 4.49
C GLY A 78 3.65 -5.96 5.44
N ARG A 79 3.98 -7.14 5.97
CA ARG A 79 5.18 -7.35 6.81
C ARG A 79 6.47 -7.01 6.07
N PHE A 80 6.56 -7.39 4.80
CA PHE A 80 7.70 -7.04 3.98
C PHE A 80 7.82 -5.52 3.79
N VAL A 81 6.74 -4.85 3.37
CA VAL A 81 6.73 -3.39 3.18
C VAL A 81 6.99 -2.65 4.49
N GLU A 82 6.38 -3.10 5.59
CA GLU A 82 6.58 -2.53 6.92
C GLU A 82 8.04 -2.63 7.39
N SER A 83 8.68 -3.79 7.20
CA SER A 83 10.09 -3.98 7.55
C SER A 83 11.02 -3.13 6.68
N PHE A 84 10.67 -2.92 5.42
CA PHE A 84 11.49 -2.21 4.44
C PHE A 84 11.33 -0.68 4.53
N LEU A 85 10.09 -0.16 4.67
CA LEU A 85 9.79 1.28 4.67
C LEU A 85 9.49 1.85 6.05
N GLY A 86 9.22 0.98 7.02
CA GLY A 86 8.74 1.35 8.35
C GLY A 86 7.22 1.39 8.46
N PRO A 87 6.69 1.32 9.70
CA PRO A 87 5.26 1.15 9.97
C PRO A 87 4.39 2.29 9.41
N TRP A 88 4.82 3.53 9.59
CA TRP A 88 4.02 4.71 9.19
C TRP A 88 3.93 4.87 7.67
N ARG A 89 5.01 4.57 6.94
CA ARG A 89 4.98 4.62 5.46
C ARG A 89 4.14 3.48 4.90
N MET A 90 4.23 2.29 5.49
CA MET A 90 3.36 1.17 5.13
C MET A 90 1.88 1.53 5.33
N LEU A 91 1.51 2.12 6.49
CA LEU A 91 0.15 2.57 6.76
C LEU A 91 -0.32 3.63 5.77
N ALA A 92 0.53 4.62 5.47
CA ALA A 92 0.21 5.67 4.50
C ALA A 92 -0.02 5.11 3.09
N ILE A 93 0.83 4.17 2.63
CA ILE A 93 0.66 3.49 1.34
C ILE A 93 -0.66 2.73 1.32
N TYR A 94 -0.95 1.95 2.37
CA TYR A 94 -2.20 1.18 2.48
C TYR A 94 -3.42 2.10 2.41
N ALA A 95 -3.42 3.21 3.16
CA ALA A 95 -4.53 4.17 3.18
C ALA A 95 -4.71 4.89 1.82
N VAL A 96 -3.61 5.35 1.21
CA VAL A 96 -3.65 5.98 -0.13
C VAL A 96 -4.17 4.99 -1.18
N ALA A 97 -3.73 3.75 -1.13
CA ALA A 97 -4.16 2.72 -2.06
C ALA A 97 -5.62 2.30 -1.85
N LEU A 98 -6.08 2.23 -0.59
CA LEU A 98 -7.48 2.01 -0.25
C LEU A 98 -8.37 3.07 -0.88
N VAL A 99 -8.03 4.34 -0.66
CA VAL A 99 -8.78 5.48 -1.22
C VAL A 99 -8.67 5.51 -2.74
N GLY A 100 -7.48 5.34 -3.30
CA GLY A 100 -7.27 5.35 -4.75
C GLY A 100 -7.99 4.21 -5.47
N GLY A 101 -8.00 3.01 -4.90
CA GLY A 101 -8.79 1.89 -5.40
C GLY A 101 -10.29 2.17 -5.31
N GLY A 102 -10.76 2.70 -4.18
CA GLY A 102 -12.16 3.08 -4.00
C GLY A 102 -12.62 4.19 -4.96
N LEU A 103 -11.80 5.20 -5.19
CA LEU A 103 -12.07 6.22 -6.21
C LEU A 103 -12.11 5.63 -7.61
N ALA A 104 -11.20 4.70 -7.93
CA ALA A 104 -11.22 4.03 -9.23
C ALA A 104 -12.53 3.23 -9.44
N VAL A 105 -13.01 2.50 -8.43
CA VAL A 105 -14.33 1.85 -8.50
C VAL A 105 -15.42 2.88 -8.68
N THR A 106 -15.42 3.95 -7.91
CA THR A 106 -16.44 5.00 -7.94
C THR A 106 -16.63 5.62 -9.33
N TYR A 107 -15.54 5.82 -10.07
CA TYR A 107 -15.60 6.51 -11.37
C TYR A 107 -15.55 5.58 -12.59
N PHE A 108 -14.88 4.42 -12.49
CA PHE A 108 -14.70 3.51 -13.63
C PHE A 108 -15.57 2.26 -13.58
N ALA A 109 -16.14 1.92 -12.42
CA ALA A 109 -17.05 0.80 -12.24
C ALA A 109 -18.16 1.14 -11.23
N PRO A 110 -18.93 2.26 -11.47
CA PRO A 110 -19.83 2.84 -10.47
C PRO A 110 -21.00 1.93 -10.09
N THR A 111 -21.33 0.95 -10.93
CA THR A 111 -22.40 -0.02 -10.70
C THR A 111 -21.93 -1.32 -10.03
N ASP A 112 -20.62 -1.49 -9.85
CA ASP A 112 -20.08 -2.70 -9.25
C ASP A 112 -20.14 -2.61 -7.72
N MET A 113 -20.65 -3.67 -7.09
CA MET A 113 -20.56 -3.81 -5.64
C MET A 113 -19.19 -4.35 -5.27
N THR A 114 -18.43 -3.59 -4.51
CA THR A 114 -17.04 -3.92 -4.21
C THR A 114 -16.78 -4.00 -2.70
N VAL A 115 -16.14 -5.09 -2.28
CA VAL A 115 -15.67 -5.33 -0.91
C VAL A 115 -14.27 -5.94 -0.94
N GLY A 116 -13.50 -5.71 0.12
CA GLY A 116 -12.20 -6.36 0.35
C GLY A 116 -11.02 -5.41 0.45
N ALA A 117 -10.04 -5.82 1.25
CA ALA A 117 -8.77 -5.13 1.44
C ALA A 117 -7.84 -5.19 0.20
N SER A 118 -8.24 -5.95 -0.82
CA SER A 118 -7.37 -6.30 -1.96
C SER A 118 -6.89 -5.09 -2.77
N GLY A 119 -7.70 -4.03 -2.91
CA GLY A 119 -7.26 -2.79 -3.55
C GLY A 119 -6.05 -2.17 -2.83
N ALA A 120 -6.09 -2.08 -1.50
CA ALA A 120 -4.97 -1.60 -0.71
C ALA A 120 -3.75 -2.54 -0.79
N ILE A 121 -3.97 -3.87 -0.82
CA ILE A 121 -2.91 -4.88 -0.99
C ILE A 121 -2.25 -4.74 -2.36
N PHE A 122 -3.02 -4.53 -3.43
CA PHE A 122 -2.46 -4.21 -4.75
C PHE A 122 -1.63 -2.92 -4.71
N GLY A 123 -2.02 -1.96 -3.89
CA GLY A 123 -1.21 -0.76 -3.65
C GLY A 123 0.13 -1.03 -3.00
N LEU A 124 0.23 -2.01 -2.11
CA LEU A 124 1.53 -2.44 -1.57
C LEU A 124 2.44 -3.02 -2.66
N PHE A 125 1.89 -3.82 -3.60
CA PHE A 125 2.66 -4.25 -4.79
C PHE A 125 3.11 -3.05 -5.62
N GLY A 126 2.19 -2.11 -5.89
CA GLY A 126 2.52 -0.88 -6.62
C GLY A 126 3.65 -0.10 -5.95
N ALA A 127 3.58 0.08 -4.63
CA ALA A 127 4.61 0.77 -3.86
C ALA A 127 5.98 0.09 -3.99
N MET A 128 6.04 -1.24 -3.95
CA MET A 128 7.31 -1.96 -4.11
C MET A 128 7.92 -1.76 -5.50
N LEU A 129 7.09 -1.70 -6.55
CA LEU A 129 7.55 -1.36 -7.89
C LEU A 129 8.06 0.09 -7.96
N GLY A 130 7.31 1.04 -7.42
CA GLY A 130 7.69 2.45 -7.37
C GLY A 130 9.02 2.68 -6.63
N VAL A 131 9.16 2.06 -5.47
CA VAL A 131 10.40 2.05 -4.68
C VAL A 131 11.55 1.42 -5.49
N GLY A 132 11.33 0.25 -6.09
CA GLY A 132 12.33 -0.44 -6.90
C GLY A 132 12.84 0.41 -8.06
N LEU A 133 11.95 1.12 -8.76
CA LEU A 133 12.35 2.07 -9.81
C LEU A 133 13.20 3.23 -9.24
N ARG A 134 12.80 3.79 -8.11
CA ARG A 134 13.52 4.90 -7.48
C ARG A 134 14.91 4.51 -6.99
N MET A 135 15.09 3.25 -6.59
CA MET A 135 16.40 2.69 -6.21
C MET A 135 17.33 2.46 -7.42
N GLY A 136 16.84 2.57 -8.65
CA GLY A 136 17.59 2.37 -9.87
C GLY A 136 18.18 0.94 -9.96
N LYS A 137 19.48 0.81 -10.23
CA LYS A 137 20.11 -0.52 -10.37
C LYS A 137 19.95 -1.41 -9.13
N ARG A 138 19.97 -0.83 -7.92
CA ARG A 138 19.81 -1.56 -6.65
C ARG A 138 18.38 -2.11 -6.46
N GLY A 139 17.38 -1.48 -7.07
CA GLY A 139 15.98 -1.90 -6.98
C GLY A 139 15.57 -3.03 -7.92
N ARG A 140 16.45 -3.48 -8.84
CA ARG A 140 16.12 -4.55 -9.80
C ARG A 140 15.73 -5.85 -9.13
N SER A 141 16.41 -6.25 -8.06
CA SER A 141 16.08 -7.45 -7.29
C SER A 141 14.70 -7.33 -6.65
N LEU A 142 14.35 -6.16 -6.10
CA LEU A 142 13.05 -5.89 -5.51
C LEU A 142 11.92 -6.03 -6.54
N ILE A 143 12.10 -5.42 -7.73
CA ILE A 143 11.14 -5.54 -8.83
C ILE A 143 11.01 -7.00 -9.26
N ALA A 144 12.14 -7.70 -9.46
CA ALA A 144 12.14 -9.10 -9.89
C ALA A 144 11.44 -10.04 -8.89
N GLN A 145 11.53 -9.77 -7.59
CA GLN A 145 10.83 -10.54 -6.57
C GLN A 145 9.33 -10.20 -6.49
N THR A 146 8.96 -8.94 -6.72
CA THR A 146 7.57 -8.48 -6.65
C THR A 146 6.75 -8.91 -7.87
N LEU A 147 7.36 -8.84 -9.05
CA LEU A 147 6.65 -8.93 -10.33
C LEU A 147 5.95 -10.28 -10.57
N PRO A 148 6.53 -11.46 -10.27
CA PRO A 148 5.85 -12.74 -10.51
C PRO A 148 4.54 -12.87 -9.75
N THR A 149 4.54 -12.54 -8.46
CA THR A 149 3.33 -12.60 -7.62
C THR A 149 2.29 -11.58 -8.07
N LEU A 150 2.71 -10.36 -8.41
CA LEU A 150 1.81 -9.35 -8.97
C LEU A 150 1.18 -9.82 -10.28
N LEU A 151 1.96 -10.39 -11.20
CA LEU A 151 1.44 -10.88 -12.50
C LEU A 151 0.41 -11.99 -12.31
N ILE A 152 0.64 -12.95 -11.41
CA ILE A 152 -0.34 -13.99 -11.08
C ILE A 152 -1.63 -13.35 -10.58
N ASN A 153 -1.55 -12.40 -9.64
CA ASN A 153 -2.72 -11.71 -9.10
C ASN A 153 -3.44 -10.85 -10.16
N LEU A 154 -2.71 -10.23 -11.10
CA LEU A 154 -3.32 -9.52 -12.23
C LEU A 154 -4.05 -10.47 -13.19
N VAL A 155 -3.47 -11.63 -13.51
CA VAL A 155 -4.14 -12.66 -14.33
C VAL A 155 -5.45 -13.10 -13.65
N LEU A 156 -5.42 -13.40 -12.35
CA LEU A 156 -6.63 -13.76 -11.59
C LEU A 156 -7.66 -12.61 -11.59
N THR A 157 -7.22 -11.37 -11.42
CA THR A 157 -8.08 -10.18 -11.47
C THR A 157 -8.79 -10.04 -12.81
N LEU A 158 -8.09 -10.31 -13.90
CA LEU A 158 -8.66 -10.18 -15.24
C LEU A 158 -9.55 -11.37 -15.61
N ALA A 159 -9.18 -12.58 -15.17
CA ALA A 159 -9.85 -13.82 -15.51
C ALA A 159 -11.16 -14.05 -14.70
N ILE A 160 -11.22 -13.57 -13.46
CA ILE A 160 -12.36 -13.84 -12.57
C ILE A 160 -13.35 -12.66 -12.61
N PRO A 161 -14.59 -12.86 -13.07
CA PRO A 161 -15.54 -11.77 -13.34
C PRO A 161 -15.92 -10.92 -12.12
N PHE A 162 -16.02 -11.53 -10.94
CA PHE A 162 -16.43 -10.86 -9.70
C PHE A 162 -15.30 -10.20 -8.92
N ILE A 163 -14.08 -10.23 -9.44
CA ILE A 163 -12.96 -9.47 -8.86
C ILE A 163 -12.97 -8.04 -9.40
N SER A 164 -12.90 -7.06 -8.51
CA SER A 164 -12.91 -5.64 -8.87
C SER A 164 -11.63 -5.23 -9.60
N LYS A 165 -11.72 -5.15 -10.94
CA LYS A 165 -10.59 -4.71 -11.79
C LYS A 165 -10.23 -3.26 -11.50
N ALA A 166 -11.23 -2.39 -11.38
CA ALA A 166 -11.03 -0.97 -11.09
C ALA A 166 -10.36 -0.77 -9.72
N GLY A 167 -10.83 -1.48 -8.69
CA GLY A 167 -10.27 -1.41 -7.34
C GLY A 167 -8.80 -1.84 -7.27
N HIS A 168 -8.47 -2.97 -7.93
CA HIS A 168 -7.09 -3.48 -7.96
C HIS A 168 -6.15 -2.57 -8.74
N LEU A 169 -6.53 -2.14 -9.94
CA LEU A 169 -5.69 -1.27 -10.78
C LEU A 169 -5.54 0.13 -10.19
N GLY A 170 -6.62 0.68 -9.62
CA GLY A 170 -6.57 1.97 -8.93
C GLY A 170 -5.69 1.93 -7.69
N GLY A 171 -5.81 0.86 -6.88
CA GLY A 171 -4.94 0.64 -5.74
C GLY A 171 -3.48 0.48 -6.14
N LEU A 172 -3.19 -0.34 -7.16
CA LEU A 172 -1.84 -0.53 -7.72
C LEU A 172 -1.21 0.80 -8.15
N ALA A 173 -1.94 1.61 -8.92
CA ALA A 173 -1.46 2.88 -9.45
C ALA A 173 -1.20 3.91 -8.34
N SER A 174 -2.16 4.09 -7.43
CA SER A 174 -2.02 5.03 -6.31
C SER A 174 -0.92 4.61 -5.33
N GLY A 175 -0.80 3.32 -5.04
CA GLY A 175 0.28 2.77 -4.24
C GLY A 175 1.65 2.91 -4.88
N PHE A 176 1.75 2.75 -6.21
CA PHE A 176 2.98 3.00 -6.96
C PHE A 176 3.46 4.45 -6.78
N VAL A 177 2.56 5.42 -6.95
CA VAL A 177 2.89 6.85 -6.75
C VAL A 177 3.28 7.12 -5.30
N ALA A 178 2.53 6.57 -4.33
CA ALA A 178 2.85 6.71 -2.91
C ALA A 178 4.23 6.13 -2.58
N GLY A 179 4.59 4.97 -3.14
CA GLY A 179 5.90 4.35 -2.99
C GLY A 179 7.04 5.22 -3.51
N LEU A 180 6.88 5.80 -4.71
CA LEU A 180 7.85 6.74 -5.28
C LEU A 180 8.09 7.95 -4.36
N VAL A 181 7.01 8.56 -3.86
CA VAL A 181 7.07 9.78 -3.05
C VAL A 181 7.66 9.48 -1.66
N LEU A 182 7.10 8.50 -0.95
CA LEU A 182 7.49 8.22 0.43
C LEU A 182 8.92 7.64 0.54
N TYR A 183 9.39 6.93 -0.50
CA TYR A 183 10.78 6.51 -0.54
C TYR A 183 11.74 7.69 -0.76
N ALA A 184 11.38 8.66 -1.61
CA ALA A 184 12.17 9.88 -1.79
C ALA A 184 12.30 10.68 -0.50
N MET A 185 11.20 10.84 0.25
CA MET A 185 11.21 11.51 1.55
C MET A 185 12.08 10.79 2.59
N ARG A 186 12.15 9.45 2.55
CA ARG A 186 13.04 8.68 3.42
C ARG A 186 14.51 8.95 3.11
N ALA A 187 14.87 9.02 1.84
CA ALA A 187 16.25 9.25 1.43
C ALA A 187 16.79 10.62 1.88
N GLN A 188 15.91 11.60 2.01
CA GLN A 188 16.27 12.95 2.51
C GLN A 188 16.41 13.02 4.04
N SER A 189 15.79 12.10 4.77
CA SER A 189 15.79 12.11 6.25
C SER A 189 16.87 11.23 6.89
N HIS A 190 17.66 10.51 6.09
CA HIS A 190 18.77 9.71 6.56
C HIS A 190 20.07 10.30 6.01
N GLU A 191 20.78 11.07 6.83
CA GLU A 191 22.20 11.30 6.61
C GLU A 191 22.90 9.92 6.61
N PRO A 192 23.83 9.68 5.68
CA PRO A 192 24.56 8.43 5.67
C PRO A 192 25.37 8.35 6.98
N VAL A 193 25.02 7.41 7.84
CA VAL A 193 25.88 7.07 8.99
C VAL A 193 27.12 6.40 8.41
N VAL A 194 28.21 7.14 8.37
CA VAL A 194 29.51 6.61 8.01
C VAL A 194 30.12 5.99 9.28
N VAL A 195 30.21 4.67 9.29
CA VAL A 195 30.94 3.94 10.34
C VAL A 195 32.36 3.82 9.87
N ASP A 196 33.30 4.34 10.66
CA ASP A 196 34.73 4.14 10.42
C ASP A 196 35.05 2.64 10.48
N ALA A 197 35.52 2.09 9.37
CA ALA A 197 35.80 0.67 9.24
C ALA A 197 36.98 0.19 10.16
N ALA A 198 37.79 1.10 10.64
CA ALA A 198 38.95 0.78 11.49
C ALA A 198 38.62 0.86 12.99
N THR A 199 37.73 1.77 13.39
CA THR A 199 37.41 2.01 14.81
C THR A 199 36.06 1.52 15.22
N GLY A 200 35.13 1.30 14.26
CA GLY A 200 33.74 0.97 14.53
C GLY A 200 32.92 2.14 15.10
N GLU A 201 33.52 3.34 15.19
CA GLU A 201 32.83 4.52 15.67
C GLU A 201 31.97 5.18 14.58
N ILE A 202 30.87 5.78 15.01
CA ILE A 202 30.00 6.57 14.13
C ILE A 202 30.72 7.91 13.89
N ALA A 203 31.29 8.09 12.69
CA ALA A 203 31.78 9.39 12.27
C ALA A 203 30.58 10.27 11.89
N GLU A 204 30.51 11.49 12.42
CA GLU A 204 29.59 12.50 11.89
C GLU A 204 29.90 12.68 10.40
N ALA A 205 28.92 12.48 9.55
CA ALA A 205 29.07 12.64 8.10
C ALA A 205 29.32 14.13 7.82
N GLU A 206 30.56 14.49 7.57
CA GLU A 206 30.87 15.78 6.99
C GLU A 206 30.18 15.87 5.64
N TYR A 207 29.25 16.81 5.48
CA TYR A 207 28.51 17.06 4.26
C TYR A 207 29.50 17.36 3.13
N LEU A 208 29.83 16.37 2.34
CA LEU A 208 30.54 16.56 1.08
C LEU A 208 29.54 17.21 0.10
N ALA A 209 29.56 18.54 0.04
CA ALA A 209 28.87 19.30 -1.00
C ALA A 209 29.20 18.69 -2.38
N PRO A 210 28.21 18.61 -3.30
CA PRO A 210 28.46 18.10 -4.64
C PRO A 210 29.62 18.88 -5.27
N GLU A 211 30.46 18.19 -5.99
CA GLU A 211 31.77 18.64 -6.54
C GLU A 211 31.71 19.92 -7.38
N ASN A 212 30.51 20.34 -7.82
CA ASN A 212 30.29 21.58 -8.57
C ASN A 212 30.46 22.89 -7.77
N ASP A 213 30.47 22.84 -6.44
CA ASP A 213 30.64 24.06 -5.61
C ASP A 213 32.10 24.33 -5.20
N ARG A 214 33.03 23.47 -5.60
CA ARG A 214 34.45 23.61 -5.19
C ARG A 214 35.30 24.59 -5.97
N HIS A 215 34.77 25.23 -7.00
CA HIS A 215 35.53 26.14 -7.87
C HIS A 215 35.37 27.62 -7.51
N GLY A 216 34.78 28.00 -6.37
CA GLY A 216 34.53 29.40 -5.98
C GLY A 216 35.38 29.95 -4.82
N ALA A 217 36.19 29.16 -4.15
CA ALA A 217 36.99 29.66 -3.00
C ALA A 217 38.47 29.83 -3.33
N THR A 218 38.82 30.93 -3.98
CA THR A 218 40.18 31.39 -4.09
C THR A 218 40.65 31.91 -2.73
N LEU A 219 41.66 31.24 -2.16
CA LEU A 219 42.36 31.59 -0.96
C LEU A 219 42.97 33.00 -1.07
N GLN A 220 42.61 33.91 -0.17
CA GLN A 220 43.49 34.97 0.27
C GLN A 220 43.85 34.68 1.75
N ARG A 221 45.11 34.35 1.97
CA ARG A 221 45.75 34.43 3.29
C ARG A 221 46.58 35.71 3.36
N PRO A 222 46.62 36.35 4.54
CA PRO A 222 47.58 37.40 4.83
C PRO A 222 48.98 36.84 5.07
#